data_2c8c9bd49bac36b768c737a8b04b603a
#
_entry.id   2c8c9bd49bac36b768c737a8b04b603a
#
_cell.length_a   1.000
_cell.length_b   1.000
_cell.length_c   1.000
_cell.angle_alpha   90.00
_cell.angle_beta   90.00
_cell.angle_gamma   90.00
#
_symmetry.space_group_name_H-M   'P 1'
#
loop_
_entity.id
_entity.type
_entity.pdbx_description
1 polymer ?
#
loop_
_entity_poly.entity_id
_entity_poly.type
_entity_poly.pdbx_seq_one_letter_code
_entity_poly.pdbx_strand_id
1 'polypeptide(L)'
;FFFLLSFNSNLFSHTICDTIKKYETWYWRVCCCFAPDSLSLIGEFEASIQHIKSDTIQPCYYKYYQLSVNYALINEIDSAFHYLNRFVETSPDDRMLYVDKRWDVLRKDTAQWKSLIDKIEDGYLSCLDNATNKELALRLFRLGVLDQKYRVYWNTLRQLPTDSAGLVLADAEQNYLFEQTLAIYNTYGFPGVSMVGKTASTAAFLLLQHSPYIDQYYYTIEKAFSNSDIEPEQYAMCIDRHLVQNGKKQIYGTQFYSTDKTQKKYGRRFLIRPIKDYKHLNERRKSIGLDPIEKSILYKNAIIPQKYIKHWNKQRKHLEL
;
A
#
# COMPACT_ATOMS: atom_id res chain seq x y z
N PHE A 1 5.60 5.50 -11.56
CA PHE A 1 7.02 5.15 -11.62
C PHE A 1 7.13 3.65 -11.72
N PHE A 2 7.46 3.18 -12.91
CA PHE A 2 7.77 1.78 -13.19
C PHE A 2 9.15 1.46 -12.63
N PHE A 3 9.25 0.51 -11.71
CA PHE A 3 10.45 -0.27 -11.50
C PHE A 3 10.10 -1.73 -11.72
N LEU A 4 10.56 -2.26 -12.84
CA LEU A 4 10.66 -3.68 -13.10
C LEU A 4 11.69 -4.26 -12.13
N LEU A 5 11.25 -4.99 -11.13
CA LEU A 5 12.07 -5.94 -10.42
C LEU A 5 11.99 -7.26 -11.17
N SER A 6 13.11 -7.66 -11.78
CA SER A 6 13.31 -8.99 -12.34
C SER A 6 13.16 -10.03 -11.24
N PHE A 7 12.09 -10.82 -11.27
CA PHE A 7 11.88 -11.93 -10.36
C PHE A 7 12.45 -13.22 -10.95
N ASN A 8 13.35 -13.84 -10.20
CA ASN A 8 13.89 -15.16 -10.47
C ASN A 8 12.80 -16.23 -10.29
N SER A 9 12.56 -17.03 -11.32
CA SER A 9 11.42 -17.94 -11.50
C SER A 9 11.50 -19.29 -10.76
N ASN A 10 12.33 -19.43 -9.72
CA ASN A 10 12.53 -20.72 -9.04
C ASN A 10 12.09 -20.70 -7.59
N LEU A 11 10.76 -20.71 -7.33
CA LEU A 11 10.21 -21.02 -6.00
C LEU A 11 8.74 -21.45 -6.12
N PHE A 12 8.51 -22.63 -6.68
CA PHE A 12 7.24 -23.34 -6.61
C PHE A 12 7.27 -24.27 -5.39
N SER A 13 6.82 -23.81 -4.26
CA SER A 13 6.12 -24.49 -3.16
C SER A 13 6.10 -23.61 -1.93
N HIS A 14 5.30 -22.54 -1.98
CA HIS A 14 5.07 -21.73 -0.78
C HIS A 14 3.60 -21.87 -0.36
N THR A 15 3.38 -22.12 0.92
CA THR A 15 2.07 -22.04 1.55
C THR A 15 1.50 -20.62 1.37
N ILE A 16 0.17 -20.48 1.41
CA ILE A 16 -0.52 -19.18 1.39
C ILE A 16 0.13 -18.18 2.36
N CYS A 17 0.52 -18.64 3.57
CA CYS A 17 1.14 -17.84 4.60
C CYS A 17 2.53 -17.32 4.22
N ASP A 18 3.32 -18.11 3.49
CA ASP A 18 4.63 -17.66 3.01
C ASP A 18 4.48 -16.61 1.91
N THR A 19 3.44 -16.71 1.10
CA THR A 19 3.07 -15.68 0.12
C THR A 19 2.72 -14.37 0.81
N ILE A 20 1.88 -14.39 1.84
CA ILE A 20 1.52 -13.23 2.64
C ILE A 20 2.74 -12.62 3.34
N LYS A 21 3.61 -13.45 3.96
CA LYS A 21 4.84 -13.02 4.64
C LYS A 21 5.86 -12.39 3.69
N LYS A 22 5.97 -12.89 2.46
CA LYS A 22 6.93 -12.42 1.46
C LYS A 22 6.59 -11.04 0.89
N TYR A 23 5.34 -10.64 0.94
CA TYR A 23 4.83 -9.40 0.34
C TYR A 23 4.57 -8.29 1.37
N GLU A 24 5.52 -8.08 2.26
CA GLU A 24 5.47 -7.05 3.32
C GLU A 24 5.37 -5.60 2.83
N THR A 25 5.54 -5.34 1.55
CA THR A 25 5.44 -4.00 0.95
C THR A 25 4.10 -3.79 0.25
N TRP A 26 3.04 -3.89 1.01
CA TRP A 26 1.66 -3.78 0.57
C TRP A 26 1.32 -2.51 -0.23
N TYR A 27 1.93 -1.41 0.14
CA TYR A 27 1.72 -0.10 -0.48
C TYR A 27 1.99 -0.08 -2.00
N TRP A 28 2.91 -0.90 -2.50
CA TRP A 28 3.39 -0.84 -3.89
C TRP A 28 2.62 -1.73 -4.86
N ARG A 29 1.96 -2.78 -4.38
CA ARG A 29 1.24 -3.71 -5.24
C ARG A 29 -0.07 -3.15 -5.80
N VAL A 30 -0.81 -2.37 -5.02
CA VAL A 30 -2.09 -1.81 -5.45
C VAL A 30 -1.91 -0.78 -6.57
N CYS A 31 -0.77 -0.10 -6.62
CA CYS A 31 -0.56 1.01 -7.57
C CYS A 31 0.13 0.65 -8.89
N CYS A 32 0.89 -0.45 -8.95
CA CYS A 32 1.85 -0.62 -10.06
C CYS A 32 1.79 -1.94 -10.83
N CYS A 33 1.11 -2.98 -10.33
CA CYS A 33 1.30 -4.32 -10.88
C CYS A 33 0.21 -4.80 -11.86
N PHE A 34 -0.89 -4.09 -11.99
CA PHE A 34 -2.04 -4.54 -12.79
C PHE A 34 -2.45 -3.56 -13.90
N ALA A 35 -1.46 -3.00 -14.58
CA ALA A 35 -1.76 -2.29 -15.82
C ALA A 35 -2.39 -3.26 -16.82
N PRO A 36 -3.55 -2.92 -17.45
CA PRO A 36 -4.08 -3.70 -18.54
C PRO A 36 -3.03 -3.79 -19.65
N ASP A 37 -3.02 -4.89 -20.43
CA ASP A 37 -2.16 -4.94 -21.59
C ASP A 37 -2.60 -3.89 -22.65
N SER A 38 -1.76 -3.65 -23.64
CA SER A 38 -1.99 -2.60 -24.63
C SER A 38 -3.28 -2.79 -25.44
N LEU A 39 -3.67 -4.03 -25.71
CA LEU A 39 -4.90 -4.36 -26.47
C LEU A 39 -6.14 -4.10 -25.61
N SER A 40 -6.10 -4.49 -24.34
CA SER A 40 -7.19 -4.22 -23.40
C SER A 40 -7.39 -2.71 -23.17
N LEU A 41 -6.32 -1.91 -23.22
CA LEU A 41 -6.39 -0.44 -23.07
C LEU A 41 -7.12 0.24 -24.23
N ILE A 42 -7.08 -0.33 -25.43
CA ILE A 42 -7.76 0.20 -26.63
C ILE A 42 -9.10 -0.48 -26.91
N GLY A 43 -9.57 -1.37 -26.02
CA GLY A 43 -10.86 -2.04 -26.14
C GLY A 43 -10.86 -3.33 -26.96
N GLU A 44 -9.70 -3.80 -27.44
CA GLU A 44 -9.55 -5.05 -28.20
C GLU A 44 -9.47 -6.27 -27.26
N PHE A 45 -10.56 -6.54 -26.52
CA PHE A 45 -10.56 -7.50 -25.41
C PHE A 45 -10.38 -8.95 -25.88
N GLU A 46 -11.02 -9.38 -26.98
CA GLU A 46 -10.86 -10.72 -27.53
C GLU A 46 -9.41 -10.96 -28.01
N ALA A 47 -8.82 -9.99 -28.69
CA ALA A 47 -7.42 -10.07 -29.11
C ALA A 47 -6.48 -10.10 -27.92
N SER A 48 -6.77 -9.32 -26.86
CA SER A 48 -6.06 -9.35 -25.60
C SER A 48 -6.13 -10.73 -24.93
N ILE A 49 -7.32 -11.35 -24.87
CA ILE A 49 -7.52 -12.70 -24.32
C ILE A 49 -6.65 -13.72 -25.06
N GLN A 50 -6.63 -13.70 -26.40
CA GLN A 50 -5.81 -14.63 -27.17
C GLN A 50 -4.31 -14.39 -26.94
N HIS A 51 -3.88 -13.13 -26.90
CA HIS A 51 -2.50 -12.76 -26.63
C HIS A 51 -2.06 -13.26 -25.25
N ILE A 52 -2.83 -12.98 -24.19
CA ILE A 52 -2.53 -13.42 -22.81
C ILE A 52 -2.47 -14.94 -22.70
N LYS A 53 -3.38 -15.67 -23.36
CA LYS A 53 -3.37 -17.13 -23.36
C LYS A 53 -2.12 -17.71 -24.03
N SER A 54 -1.63 -17.09 -25.09
CA SER A 54 -0.43 -17.54 -25.83
C SER A 54 0.88 -17.18 -25.14
N ASP A 55 0.88 -16.17 -24.26
CA ASP A 55 2.08 -15.74 -23.55
C ASP A 55 2.55 -16.80 -22.56
N THR A 56 3.78 -17.26 -22.68
CA THR A 56 4.39 -18.28 -21.81
C THR A 56 5.30 -17.69 -20.74
N ILE A 57 5.55 -16.38 -20.77
CA ILE A 57 6.55 -15.70 -19.94
C ILE A 57 5.95 -15.10 -18.68
N GLN A 58 4.72 -14.59 -18.76
CA GLN A 58 4.10 -13.93 -17.62
C GLN A 58 3.73 -14.90 -16.49
N PRO A 59 3.85 -14.48 -15.21
CA PRO A 59 3.39 -15.26 -14.07
C PRO A 59 1.90 -15.62 -14.14
N CYS A 60 1.54 -16.85 -13.76
CA CYS A 60 0.15 -17.36 -13.85
C CYS A 60 -0.87 -16.45 -13.17
N TYR A 61 -0.57 -15.91 -11.98
CA TYR A 61 -1.49 -15.04 -11.24
C TYR A 61 -1.85 -13.78 -12.04
N TYR A 62 -0.89 -13.18 -12.74
CA TYR A 62 -1.10 -11.99 -13.54
C TYR A 62 -1.97 -12.27 -14.76
N LYS A 63 -1.75 -13.41 -15.41
CA LYS A 63 -2.59 -13.88 -16.52
C LYS A 63 -4.03 -14.09 -16.08
N TYR A 64 -4.24 -14.78 -14.96
CA TYR A 64 -5.58 -15.04 -14.43
C TYR A 64 -6.31 -13.75 -14.10
N TYR A 65 -5.62 -12.79 -13.49
CA TYR A 65 -6.19 -11.46 -13.28
C TYR A 65 -6.64 -10.81 -14.59
N GLN A 66 -5.75 -10.68 -15.57
CA GLN A 66 -6.07 -10.03 -16.85
C GLN A 66 -7.17 -10.76 -17.62
N LEU A 67 -7.13 -12.09 -17.66
CA LEU A 67 -8.17 -12.88 -18.29
C LEU A 67 -9.52 -12.67 -17.62
N SER A 68 -9.59 -12.70 -16.29
CA SER A 68 -10.83 -12.46 -15.57
C SER A 68 -11.43 -11.08 -15.86
N VAL A 69 -10.58 -10.06 -15.94
CA VAL A 69 -11.00 -8.68 -16.29
C VAL A 69 -11.52 -8.61 -17.72
N ASN A 70 -10.77 -9.12 -18.70
CA ASN A 70 -11.17 -9.04 -20.10
C ASN A 70 -12.46 -9.81 -20.37
N TYR A 71 -12.62 -11.00 -19.78
CA TYR A 71 -13.89 -11.75 -19.88
C TYR A 71 -15.07 -11.03 -19.22
N ALA A 72 -14.84 -10.36 -18.09
CA ALA A 72 -15.88 -9.55 -17.45
C ALA A 72 -16.30 -8.35 -18.36
N LEU A 73 -15.35 -7.72 -19.02
CA LEU A 73 -15.60 -6.58 -19.92
C LEU A 73 -16.37 -6.96 -21.20
N ILE A 74 -16.22 -8.20 -21.69
CA ILE A 74 -17.04 -8.72 -22.80
C ILE A 74 -18.29 -9.48 -22.34
N ASN A 75 -18.61 -9.42 -21.04
CA ASN A 75 -19.77 -10.03 -20.41
C ASN A 75 -19.81 -11.58 -20.48
N GLU A 76 -18.65 -12.22 -20.62
CA GLU A 76 -18.47 -13.67 -20.53
C GLU A 76 -18.31 -14.10 -19.07
N ILE A 77 -19.43 -14.10 -18.33
CA ILE A 77 -19.48 -14.17 -16.87
C ILE A 77 -18.83 -15.45 -16.31
N ASP A 78 -19.14 -16.62 -16.89
CA ASP A 78 -18.62 -17.91 -16.43
C ASP A 78 -17.10 -18.00 -16.60
N SER A 79 -16.60 -17.56 -17.77
CA SER A 79 -15.18 -17.49 -18.04
C SER A 79 -14.47 -16.49 -17.10
N ALA A 80 -15.10 -15.35 -16.83
CA ALA A 80 -14.58 -14.36 -15.91
C ALA A 80 -14.45 -14.93 -14.49
N PHE A 81 -15.47 -15.59 -13.96
CA PHE A 81 -15.42 -16.26 -12.65
C PHE A 81 -14.44 -17.42 -12.62
N HIS A 82 -14.32 -18.20 -13.71
CA HIS A 82 -13.32 -19.26 -13.79
C HIS A 82 -11.90 -18.70 -13.55
N TYR A 83 -11.50 -17.69 -14.29
CA TYR A 83 -10.16 -17.11 -14.15
C TYR A 83 -10.00 -16.32 -12.86
N LEU A 84 -11.06 -15.70 -12.34
CA LEU A 84 -11.03 -15.00 -11.06
C LEU A 84 -10.83 -15.97 -9.89
N ASN A 85 -11.45 -17.14 -9.90
CA ASN A 85 -11.17 -18.20 -8.91
C ASN A 85 -9.70 -18.64 -8.96
N ARG A 86 -9.14 -18.86 -10.17
CA ARG A 86 -7.72 -19.21 -10.34
C ARG A 86 -6.79 -18.09 -9.84
N PHE A 87 -7.18 -16.85 -10.04
CA PHE A 87 -6.43 -15.72 -9.51
C PHE A 87 -6.41 -15.72 -7.98
N VAL A 88 -7.56 -15.90 -7.33
CA VAL A 88 -7.68 -15.97 -5.86
C VAL A 88 -6.87 -17.14 -5.29
N GLU A 89 -6.89 -18.30 -5.94
CA GLU A 89 -6.10 -19.48 -5.53
C GLU A 89 -4.58 -19.23 -5.58
N THR A 90 -4.12 -18.39 -6.52
CA THR A 90 -2.69 -18.07 -6.70
C THR A 90 -2.25 -16.81 -5.97
N SER A 91 -3.18 -15.97 -5.56
CA SER A 91 -2.94 -14.71 -4.85
C SER A 91 -4.03 -14.45 -3.80
N PRO A 92 -4.09 -15.27 -2.75
CA PRO A 92 -5.21 -15.26 -1.80
C PRO A 92 -5.27 -14.01 -0.92
N ASP A 93 -4.22 -13.22 -0.86
CA ASP A 93 -4.15 -11.94 -0.16
C ASP A 93 -4.39 -10.73 -1.07
N ASP A 94 -4.75 -10.98 -2.34
CA ASP A 94 -4.92 -9.89 -3.29
C ASP A 94 -6.25 -9.17 -3.07
N ARG A 95 -6.11 -7.88 -2.80
CA ARG A 95 -7.21 -7.00 -2.43
C ARG A 95 -7.89 -6.35 -3.61
N MET A 96 -7.46 -6.65 -4.84
CA MET A 96 -8.06 -6.11 -6.06
C MET A 96 -9.54 -6.48 -6.19
N LEU A 97 -9.98 -7.63 -5.65
CA LEU A 97 -11.38 -8.00 -5.63
C LEU A 97 -12.28 -6.93 -5.01
N TYR A 98 -11.80 -6.23 -4.01
CA TYR A 98 -12.58 -5.22 -3.31
C TYR A 98 -12.66 -3.89 -4.07
N VAL A 99 -11.69 -3.58 -4.94
CA VAL A 99 -11.48 -2.23 -5.47
C VAL A 99 -11.60 -2.11 -6.98
N ASP A 100 -11.37 -3.19 -7.74
CA ASP A 100 -11.39 -3.12 -9.20
C ASP A 100 -12.82 -3.07 -9.75
N LYS A 101 -13.17 -1.94 -10.33
CA LYS A 101 -14.51 -1.69 -10.90
C LYS A 101 -14.80 -2.51 -12.17
N ARG A 102 -13.77 -3.04 -12.84
CA ARG A 102 -13.95 -3.83 -14.05
C ARG A 102 -14.69 -5.15 -13.78
N TRP A 103 -14.74 -5.58 -12.50
CA TRP A 103 -15.51 -6.72 -12.04
C TRP A 103 -16.91 -6.36 -11.51
N ASP A 104 -17.41 -5.12 -11.72
CA ASP A 104 -18.74 -4.72 -11.21
C ASP A 104 -19.87 -5.57 -11.81
N VAL A 105 -19.70 -6.08 -13.03
CA VAL A 105 -20.66 -7.01 -13.63
C VAL A 105 -20.75 -8.33 -12.85
N LEU A 106 -19.62 -8.82 -12.33
CA LEU A 106 -19.56 -10.08 -11.56
C LEU A 106 -20.15 -9.92 -10.14
N ARG A 107 -20.08 -8.73 -9.57
CA ARG A 107 -20.66 -8.42 -8.25
C ARG A 107 -22.19 -8.53 -8.22
N LYS A 108 -22.84 -8.56 -9.38
CA LYS A 108 -24.29 -8.78 -9.49
C LYS A 108 -24.67 -10.21 -9.12
N ASP A 109 -23.81 -11.21 -9.35
CA ASP A 109 -23.96 -12.56 -8.78
C ASP A 109 -23.43 -12.55 -7.35
N THR A 110 -24.30 -12.18 -6.42
CA THR A 110 -23.96 -12.01 -5.01
C THR A 110 -23.47 -13.29 -4.34
N ALA A 111 -23.92 -14.47 -4.78
CA ALA A 111 -23.54 -15.75 -4.20
C ALA A 111 -22.12 -16.16 -4.60
N GLN A 112 -21.81 -16.14 -5.91
CA GLN A 112 -20.47 -16.45 -6.39
C GLN A 112 -19.44 -15.41 -5.90
N TRP A 113 -19.81 -14.13 -5.93
CA TRP A 113 -18.95 -13.05 -5.44
C TRP A 113 -18.64 -13.20 -3.95
N LYS A 114 -19.67 -13.47 -3.13
CA LYS A 114 -19.50 -13.72 -1.70
C LYS A 114 -18.56 -14.90 -1.45
N SER A 115 -18.71 -16.00 -2.17
CA SER A 115 -17.82 -17.16 -2.05
C SER A 115 -16.35 -16.82 -2.32
N LEU A 116 -16.06 -15.94 -3.27
CA LEU A 116 -14.68 -15.45 -3.52
C LEU A 116 -14.15 -14.61 -2.37
N ILE A 117 -14.96 -13.70 -1.83
CA ILE A 117 -14.58 -12.88 -0.68
C ILE A 117 -14.32 -13.77 0.55
N ASP A 118 -15.20 -14.72 0.83
CA ASP A 118 -15.05 -15.66 1.95
C ASP A 118 -13.73 -16.44 1.82
N LYS A 119 -13.37 -16.93 0.63
CA LYS A 119 -12.07 -17.62 0.39
C LYS A 119 -10.86 -16.74 0.73
N ILE A 120 -10.89 -15.46 0.37
CA ILE A 120 -9.79 -14.52 0.68
C ILE A 120 -9.69 -14.28 2.18
N GLU A 121 -10.83 -14.05 2.83
CA GLU A 121 -10.88 -13.76 4.25
C GLU A 121 -10.48 -14.97 5.10
N ASP A 122 -10.94 -16.17 4.74
CA ASP A 122 -10.54 -17.42 5.38
C ASP A 122 -9.03 -17.69 5.17
N GLY A 123 -8.53 -17.47 3.95
CA GLY A 123 -7.10 -17.55 3.66
C GLY A 123 -6.28 -16.58 4.51
N TYR A 124 -6.72 -15.34 4.64
CA TYR A 124 -6.09 -14.36 5.49
C TYR A 124 -6.10 -14.78 6.98
N LEU A 125 -7.27 -15.20 7.48
CA LEU A 125 -7.42 -15.62 8.88
C LEU A 125 -6.62 -16.88 9.21
N SER A 126 -6.44 -17.80 8.26
CA SER A 126 -5.62 -19.00 8.44
C SER A 126 -4.14 -18.71 8.66
N CYS A 127 -3.66 -17.53 8.23
CA CYS A 127 -2.27 -17.10 8.40
C CYS A 127 -2.02 -16.28 9.68
N LEU A 128 -3.05 -16.08 10.51
CA LEU A 128 -2.96 -15.34 11.77
C LEU A 128 -2.74 -16.24 12.97
N ASP A 129 -1.62 -16.99 12.98
CA ASP A 129 -1.36 -18.00 14.02
C ASP A 129 -1.23 -17.41 15.44
N ASN A 130 -0.65 -16.21 15.55
CA ASN A 130 -0.31 -15.56 16.82
C ASN A 130 -1.15 -14.31 17.14
N ALA A 131 -2.10 -13.96 16.30
CA ALA A 131 -2.94 -12.78 16.55
C ALA A 131 -3.97 -13.08 17.64
N THR A 132 -4.02 -12.23 18.69
CA THR A 132 -4.93 -12.40 19.83
C THR A 132 -6.35 -11.93 19.52
N ASN A 133 -6.54 -11.08 18.49
CA ASN A 133 -7.83 -10.54 18.09
C ASN A 133 -8.04 -10.66 16.56
N LYS A 134 -8.45 -11.85 16.12
CA LYS A 134 -8.68 -12.15 14.68
C LYS A 134 -9.84 -11.35 14.08
N GLU A 135 -10.86 -11.04 14.85
CA GLU A 135 -12.00 -10.24 14.40
C GLU A 135 -11.57 -8.80 14.06
N LEU A 136 -10.81 -8.18 14.95
CA LEU A 136 -10.23 -6.85 14.69
C LEU A 136 -9.25 -6.89 13.52
N ALA A 137 -8.46 -7.96 13.39
CA ALA A 137 -7.54 -8.14 12.27
C ALA A 137 -8.28 -8.15 10.94
N LEU A 138 -9.39 -8.89 10.83
CA LEU A 138 -10.23 -8.92 9.62
C LEU A 138 -10.89 -7.57 9.35
N ARG A 139 -11.39 -6.90 10.38
CA ARG A 139 -11.94 -5.53 10.26
C ARG A 139 -10.90 -4.55 9.72
N LEU A 140 -9.69 -4.57 10.26
CA LEU A 140 -8.57 -3.73 9.80
C LEU A 140 -8.12 -4.10 8.37
N PHE A 141 -8.13 -5.39 8.03
CA PHE A 141 -7.87 -5.83 6.66
C PHE A 141 -8.85 -5.15 5.67
N ARG A 142 -10.15 -5.22 5.93
CA ARG A 142 -11.19 -4.59 5.09
C ARG A 142 -11.05 -3.06 5.02
N LEU A 143 -10.83 -2.39 6.16
CA LEU A 143 -10.64 -0.95 6.23
C LEU A 143 -9.38 -0.48 5.51
N GLY A 144 -8.29 -1.25 5.61
CA GLY A 144 -7.05 -0.97 4.89
C GLY A 144 -7.22 -1.06 3.37
N VAL A 145 -8.04 -2.00 2.89
CA VAL A 145 -8.40 -2.08 1.47
C VAL A 145 -9.19 -0.84 1.04
N LEU A 146 -10.17 -0.43 1.83
CA LEU A 146 -11.00 0.74 1.53
C LEU A 146 -10.16 2.02 1.51
N ASP A 147 -9.23 2.21 2.47
CA ASP A 147 -8.31 3.35 2.49
C ASP A 147 -7.46 3.43 1.22
N GLN A 148 -6.94 2.30 0.75
CA GLN A 148 -6.11 2.30 -0.46
C GLN A 148 -6.92 2.52 -1.74
N LYS A 149 -8.13 1.94 -1.84
CA LYS A 149 -9.09 2.25 -2.92
C LYS A 149 -9.36 3.75 -3.00
N TYR A 150 -9.67 4.37 -1.85
CA TYR A 150 -9.88 5.80 -1.76
C TYR A 150 -8.68 6.60 -2.28
N ARG A 151 -7.44 6.23 -1.90
CA ARG A 151 -6.22 6.93 -2.33
C ARG A 151 -5.97 6.85 -3.83
N VAL A 152 -6.18 5.69 -4.43
CA VAL A 152 -6.06 5.51 -5.89
C VAL A 152 -7.13 6.33 -6.62
N TYR A 153 -8.38 6.23 -6.19
CA TYR A 153 -9.51 6.93 -6.80
C TYR A 153 -9.38 8.46 -6.66
N TRP A 154 -9.03 8.95 -5.47
CA TRP A 154 -8.82 10.38 -5.22
C TRP A 154 -7.71 10.99 -6.11
N ASN A 155 -6.61 10.27 -6.29
CA ASN A 155 -5.54 10.73 -7.17
C ASN A 155 -5.99 10.80 -8.64
N THR A 156 -6.90 9.93 -9.05
CA THR A 156 -7.50 9.96 -10.41
C THR A 156 -8.50 11.11 -10.54
N LEU A 157 -9.40 11.30 -9.57
CA LEU A 157 -10.40 12.37 -9.58
C LEU A 157 -9.80 13.77 -9.57
N ARG A 158 -8.69 13.99 -8.87
CA ARG A 158 -7.98 15.28 -8.90
C ARG A 158 -7.48 15.67 -10.30
N GLN A 159 -7.37 14.72 -11.21
CA GLN A 159 -7.00 14.93 -12.60
C GLN A 159 -8.22 15.13 -13.51
N LEU A 160 -9.44 14.87 -13.02
CA LEU A 160 -10.71 14.96 -13.75
C LEU A 160 -11.66 15.92 -13.01
N PRO A 161 -11.55 17.26 -13.20
CA PRO A 161 -12.24 18.27 -12.37
C PRO A 161 -13.78 18.31 -12.52
N THR A 162 -14.40 17.42 -13.28
CA THR A 162 -15.82 17.47 -13.63
C THR A 162 -16.72 16.46 -12.91
N ASP A 163 -16.15 15.53 -12.10
CA ASP A 163 -16.96 14.51 -11.40
C ASP A 163 -17.27 14.92 -9.95
N SER A 164 -18.25 15.83 -9.80
CA SER A 164 -18.70 16.28 -8.48
C SER A 164 -19.36 15.16 -7.66
N ALA A 165 -20.06 14.21 -8.29
CA ALA A 165 -20.68 13.09 -7.60
C ALA A 165 -19.64 12.13 -7.05
N GLY A 166 -18.59 11.84 -7.81
CA GLY A 166 -17.45 11.04 -7.36
C GLY A 166 -16.71 11.68 -6.19
N LEU A 167 -16.58 13.00 -6.16
CA LEU A 167 -15.96 13.72 -5.04
C LEU A 167 -16.78 13.57 -3.76
N VAL A 168 -18.12 13.71 -3.83
CA VAL A 168 -19.01 13.52 -2.67
C VAL A 168 -18.92 12.10 -2.10
N LEU A 169 -18.91 11.09 -2.96
CA LEU A 169 -18.75 9.71 -2.52
C LEU A 169 -17.37 9.45 -1.89
N ALA A 170 -16.32 10.02 -2.45
CA ALA A 170 -14.98 9.92 -1.90
C ALA A 170 -14.86 10.57 -0.51
N ASP A 171 -15.48 11.74 -0.31
CA ASP A 171 -15.51 12.41 0.99
C ASP A 171 -16.30 11.60 2.02
N ALA A 172 -17.42 10.98 1.64
CA ALA A 172 -18.20 10.10 2.52
C ALA A 172 -17.39 8.85 2.94
N GLU A 173 -16.70 8.19 2.00
CA GLU A 173 -15.81 7.06 2.30
C GLU A 173 -14.68 7.49 3.23
N GLN A 174 -14.09 8.67 3.04
CA GLN A 174 -13.03 9.18 3.91
C GLN A 174 -13.53 9.46 5.33
N ASN A 175 -14.68 10.09 5.47
CA ASN A 175 -15.29 10.36 6.78
C ASN A 175 -15.58 9.04 7.52
N TYR A 176 -16.13 8.04 6.84
CA TYR A 176 -16.32 6.72 7.40
C TYR A 176 -14.99 6.11 7.90
N LEU A 177 -13.91 6.20 7.12
CA LEU A 177 -12.59 5.72 7.54
C LEU A 177 -12.08 6.46 8.78
N PHE A 178 -12.31 7.76 8.88
CA PHE A 178 -11.93 8.56 10.06
C PHE A 178 -12.69 8.12 11.31
N GLU A 179 -14.00 7.91 11.21
CA GLU A 179 -14.84 7.40 12.31
C GLU A 179 -14.39 6.01 12.76
N GLN A 180 -14.13 5.11 11.81
CA GLN A 180 -13.63 3.76 12.11
C GLN A 180 -12.25 3.81 12.79
N THR A 181 -11.35 4.67 12.32
CA THR A 181 -10.03 4.87 12.91
C THR A 181 -10.16 5.34 14.35
N LEU A 182 -10.96 6.37 14.59
CA LEU A 182 -11.19 6.92 15.92
C LEU A 182 -11.76 5.87 16.87
N ALA A 183 -12.77 5.12 16.44
CA ALA A 183 -13.38 4.06 17.26
C ALA A 183 -12.39 2.95 17.63
N ILE A 184 -11.57 2.50 16.67
CA ILE A 184 -10.56 1.45 16.90
C ILE A 184 -9.49 1.95 17.89
N TYR A 185 -8.95 3.15 17.67
CA TYR A 185 -7.88 3.68 18.50
C TYR A 185 -8.34 4.05 19.91
N ASN A 186 -9.59 4.51 20.09
CA ASN A 186 -10.18 4.74 21.41
C ASN A 186 -10.36 3.43 22.20
N THR A 187 -10.67 2.33 21.50
CA THR A 187 -10.95 1.05 22.17
C THR A 187 -9.70 0.26 22.46
N TYR A 188 -8.76 0.21 21.51
CA TYR A 188 -7.63 -0.72 21.54
C TYR A 188 -6.26 -0.03 21.66
N GLY A 189 -6.20 1.30 21.53
CA GLY A 189 -4.94 1.99 21.28
C GLY A 189 -4.40 1.67 19.90
N PHE A 190 -3.08 1.52 19.74
CA PHE A 190 -2.50 1.05 18.48
C PHE A 190 -2.68 -0.47 18.38
N PRO A 191 -3.41 -0.99 17.38
CA PRO A 191 -3.52 -2.42 17.14
C PRO A 191 -2.22 -2.98 16.55
N GLY A 192 -1.31 -3.37 17.45
CA GLY A 192 0.03 -3.82 17.12
C GLY A 192 0.08 -5.24 16.53
N VAL A 193 1.29 -5.65 16.14
CA VAL A 193 1.52 -6.95 15.50
C VAL A 193 1.09 -8.12 16.41
N SER A 194 1.31 -8.01 17.71
CA SER A 194 0.90 -9.02 18.71
C SER A 194 -0.61 -9.20 18.78
N MET A 195 -1.36 -8.11 18.56
CA MET A 195 -2.82 -8.13 18.65
C MET A 195 -3.49 -8.64 17.34
N VAL A 196 -3.05 -8.15 16.19
CA VAL A 196 -3.79 -8.31 14.93
C VAL A 196 -2.96 -8.90 13.79
N GLY A 197 -1.70 -9.22 14.04
CA GLY A 197 -0.76 -9.64 12.99
C GLY A 197 -0.24 -8.47 12.14
N LYS A 198 0.81 -8.72 11.38
CA LYS A 198 1.57 -7.69 10.66
C LYS A 198 0.75 -6.90 9.63
N THR A 199 -0.04 -7.60 8.83
CA THR A 199 -0.85 -7.00 7.77
C THR A 199 -1.90 -6.03 8.32
N ALA A 200 -2.65 -6.44 9.35
CA ALA A 200 -3.67 -5.59 9.98
C ALA A 200 -3.04 -4.46 10.79
N SER A 201 -1.91 -4.68 11.45
CA SER A 201 -1.15 -3.61 12.11
C SER A 201 -0.67 -2.55 11.12
N THR A 202 -0.22 -2.96 9.94
CA THR A 202 0.12 -2.03 8.85
C THR A 202 -1.12 -1.25 8.37
N ALA A 203 -2.27 -1.90 8.26
CA ALA A 203 -3.52 -1.21 7.92
C ALA A 203 -3.92 -0.19 9.01
N ALA A 204 -3.83 -0.56 10.29
CA ALA A 204 -4.06 0.36 11.40
C ALA A 204 -3.14 1.59 11.33
N PHE A 205 -1.83 1.38 11.10
CA PHE A 205 -0.87 2.46 10.90
C PHE A 205 -1.28 3.39 9.74
N LEU A 206 -1.65 2.85 8.57
CA LEU A 206 -2.05 3.64 7.41
C LEU A 206 -3.31 4.46 7.68
N LEU A 207 -4.31 3.87 8.31
CA LEU A 207 -5.55 4.55 8.71
C LEU A 207 -5.25 5.74 9.63
N LEU A 208 -4.41 5.57 10.65
CA LEU A 208 -4.00 6.67 11.51
C LEU A 208 -3.20 7.72 10.75
N GLN A 209 -2.23 7.30 9.94
CA GLN A 209 -1.38 8.21 9.16
C GLN A 209 -2.19 9.08 8.20
N HIS A 210 -3.28 8.56 7.67
CA HIS A 210 -4.16 9.28 6.73
C HIS A 210 -5.26 10.07 7.43
N SER A 211 -5.49 9.88 8.72
CA SER A 211 -6.47 10.59 9.51
C SER A 211 -5.92 11.90 10.11
N PRO A 212 -6.79 12.77 10.62
CA PRO A 212 -6.38 13.96 11.37
C PRO A 212 -5.95 13.68 12.82
N TYR A 213 -5.97 12.41 13.27
CA TYR A 213 -5.87 12.05 14.69
C TYR A 213 -4.46 11.69 15.15
N ILE A 214 -3.42 11.85 14.32
CA ILE A 214 -2.06 11.41 14.66
C ILE A 214 -1.53 12.05 15.96
N ASP A 215 -1.90 13.30 16.21
CA ASP A 215 -1.48 14.03 17.41
C ASP A 215 -2.16 13.46 18.68
N GLN A 216 -3.41 13.03 18.55
CA GLN A 216 -4.17 12.45 19.66
C GLN A 216 -3.59 11.10 20.13
N TYR A 217 -3.03 10.30 19.21
CA TYR A 217 -2.54 8.96 19.49
C TYR A 217 -1.01 8.83 19.51
N TYR A 218 -0.31 9.95 19.60
CA TYR A 218 1.16 9.99 19.60
C TYR A 218 1.76 9.07 20.67
N TYR A 219 1.30 9.15 21.93
CA TYR A 219 1.78 8.30 23.02
C TYR A 219 1.49 6.80 22.81
N THR A 220 0.39 6.49 22.14
CA THR A 220 0.04 5.11 21.80
C THR A 220 1.06 4.52 20.82
N ILE A 221 1.53 5.31 19.88
CA ILE A 221 2.56 4.94 18.91
C ILE A 221 3.92 4.75 19.61
N GLU A 222 4.30 5.65 20.52
CA GLU A 222 5.55 5.51 21.30
C GLU A 222 5.53 4.23 22.15
N LYS A 223 4.41 3.93 22.81
CA LYS A 223 4.22 2.71 23.59
C LYS A 223 4.32 1.46 22.71
N ALA A 224 3.68 1.46 21.55
CA ALA A 224 3.74 0.34 20.62
C ALA A 224 5.19 0.09 20.13
N PHE A 225 5.95 1.14 19.86
CA PHE A 225 7.35 1.02 19.48
C PHE A 225 8.21 0.45 20.61
N SER A 226 8.02 0.94 21.84
CA SER A 226 8.75 0.43 23.02
C SER A 226 8.47 -1.05 23.29
N ASN A 227 7.31 -1.54 22.90
CA ASN A 227 6.92 -2.95 23.02
C ASN A 227 7.28 -3.79 21.78
N SER A 228 7.98 -3.22 20.78
CA SER A 228 8.28 -3.88 19.50
C SER A 228 7.02 -4.33 18.72
N ASP A 229 5.94 -3.61 18.87
CA ASP A 229 4.61 -3.92 18.34
C ASP A 229 4.22 -3.06 17.12
N ILE A 230 5.15 -2.24 16.65
CA ILE A 230 5.10 -1.45 15.42
C ILE A 230 6.47 -1.47 14.73
N GLU A 231 6.48 -1.51 13.41
CA GLU A 231 7.71 -1.48 12.62
C GLU A 231 8.44 -0.13 12.77
N PRO A 232 9.79 -0.12 12.85
CA PRO A 232 10.57 1.11 13.01
C PRO A 232 10.28 2.19 11.96
N GLU A 233 10.05 1.80 10.70
CA GLU A 233 9.72 2.75 9.63
C GLU A 233 8.34 3.39 9.86
N GLN A 234 7.34 2.62 10.27
CA GLN A 234 6.00 3.12 10.59
C GLN A 234 6.04 4.08 11.78
N TYR A 235 6.76 3.71 12.82
CA TYR A 235 7.01 4.58 13.97
C TYR A 235 7.63 5.91 13.53
N ALA A 236 8.75 5.89 12.81
CA ALA A 236 9.43 7.08 12.33
C ALA A 236 8.53 7.97 11.46
N MET A 237 7.69 7.35 10.62
CA MET A 237 6.73 8.08 9.78
C MET A 237 5.66 8.80 10.60
N CYS A 238 5.15 8.19 11.66
CA CYS A 238 4.19 8.82 12.57
C CYS A 238 4.82 10.00 13.33
N ILE A 239 6.02 9.79 13.90
CA ILE A 239 6.73 10.83 14.65
C ILE A 239 7.05 12.04 13.76
N ASP A 240 7.61 11.81 12.59
CA ASP A 240 7.95 12.89 11.68
C ASP A 240 6.71 13.62 11.15
N ARG A 241 5.60 12.90 10.89
CA ARG A 241 4.34 13.50 10.48
C ARG A 241 3.75 14.38 11.57
N HIS A 242 3.70 13.89 12.81
CA HIS A 242 3.29 14.68 13.96
C HIS A 242 4.11 15.98 14.07
N LEU A 243 5.45 15.88 14.00
CA LEU A 243 6.33 17.04 14.07
C LEU A 243 6.05 18.05 12.93
N VAL A 244 5.92 17.54 11.70
CA VAL A 244 5.71 18.39 10.52
C VAL A 244 4.33 19.08 10.53
N GLN A 245 3.29 18.40 10.95
CA GLN A 245 1.95 18.99 11.09
C GLN A 245 1.92 20.11 12.15
N ASN A 246 2.74 19.97 13.20
CA ASN A 246 2.92 20.99 14.22
C ASN A 246 4.01 22.04 13.89
N GLY A 247 4.35 22.23 12.60
CA GLY A 247 5.30 23.22 12.12
C GLY A 247 6.76 22.96 12.54
N LYS A 248 7.07 21.81 13.11
CA LYS A 248 8.40 21.43 13.57
C LYS A 248 9.20 20.74 12.47
N LYS A 249 10.51 20.69 12.64
CA LYS A 249 11.41 19.93 11.77
C LYS A 249 11.32 18.44 12.12
N GLN A 250 11.26 17.58 11.10
CA GLN A 250 11.31 16.14 11.26
C GLN A 250 12.66 15.64 11.82
N ILE A 251 12.70 14.47 12.42
CA ILE A 251 13.89 13.90 13.07
C ILE A 251 14.46 12.68 12.38
N TYR A 252 13.63 11.93 11.63
CA TYR A 252 14.04 10.70 10.92
C TYR A 252 14.10 10.84 9.39
N GLY A 253 13.58 11.94 8.82
CA GLY A 253 13.65 12.20 7.38
C GLY A 253 12.65 11.40 6.55
N THR A 254 11.49 11.06 7.10
CA THR A 254 10.49 10.23 6.42
C THR A 254 9.45 11.05 5.64
N GLN A 255 9.32 12.35 5.90
CA GLN A 255 8.31 13.20 5.29
C GLN A 255 8.88 14.00 4.11
N PHE A 256 8.14 13.95 3.01
CA PHE A 256 8.46 14.59 1.74
C PHE A 256 7.27 15.44 1.28
N TYR A 257 7.51 16.34 0.32
CA TYR A 257 6.47 17.10 -0.33
C TYR A 257 6.80 17.34 -1.80
N SER A 258 5.77 17.61 -2.59
CA SER A 258 5.90 18.07 -3.96
C SER A 258 5.06 19.32 -4.15
N THR A 259 5.51 20.22 -5.03
CA THR A 259 4.76 21.41 -5.43
C THR A 259 4.80 21.52 -6.95
N ASP A 260 3.86 22.27 -7.54
CA ASP A 260 3.83 22.51 -8.99
C ASP A 260 5.15 23.14 -9.48
N LYS A 261 5.74 24.02 -8.68
CA LYS A 261 7.08 24.61 -8.97
C LYS A 261 8.16 23.54 -8.99
N THR A 262 8.15 22.61 -8.07
CA THR A 262 9.12 21.50 -8.03
C THR A 262 8.87 20.51 -9.15
N GLN A 263 7.63 20.23 -9.48
CA GLN A 263 7.28 19.36 -10.61
C GLN A 263 7.72 19.97 -11.94
N LYS A 264 7.48 21.27 -12.16
CA LYS A 264 7.94 21.99 -13.37
C LYS A 264 9.47 22.06 -13.48
N LYS A 265 10.17 22.25 -12.35
CA LYS A 265 11.64 22.42 -12.34
C LYS A 265 12.42 21.11 -12.42
N TYR A 266 11.93 20.05 -11.80
CA TYR A 266 12.68 18.81 -11.56
C TYR A 266 11.96 17.53 -12.03
N GLY A 267 10.84 17.68 -12.71
CA GLY A 267 9.94 16.56 -13.01
C GLY A 267 9.20 16.07 -11.76
N ARG A 268 8.65 14.87 -11.78
CA ARG A 268 7.92 14.27 -10.64
C ARG A 268 8.88 13.85 -9.52
N ARG A 269 9.58 14.81 -8.89
CA ARG A 269 10.48 14.56 -7.78
C ARG A 269 9.92 15.12 -6.49
N PHE A 270 10.22 14.46 -5.39
CA PHE A 270 9.85 14.91 -4.06
C PHE A 270 10.99 15.68 -3.41
N LEU A 271 10.65 16.69 -2.62
CA LEU A 271 11.59 17.40 -1.76
C LEU A 271 11.46 16.85 -0.34
N ILE A 272 12.60 16.58 0.31
CA ILE A 272 12.60 16.23 1.72
C ILE A 272 12.24 17.45 2.57
N ARG A 273 11.34 17.30 3.53
CA ARG A 273 11.01 18.37 4.49
C ARG A 273 12.19 18.67 5.40
N PRO A 274 12.26 19.88 5.99
CA PRO A 274 13.38 20.27 6.85
C PRO A 274 13.64 19.28 7.98
N ILE A 275 14.89 18.88 8.16
CA ILE A 275 15.35 17.94 9.16
C ILE A 275 16.01 18.69 10.32
N LYS A 276 15.65 18.33 11.56
CA LYS A 276 16.32 18.79 12.77
C LYS A 276 17.69 18.12 12.84
N ASP A 277 18.74 18.92 13.01
CA ASP A 277 20.10 18.42 13.14
C ASP A 277 20.43 17.28 12.12
N TYR A 278 20.42 17.65 10.85
CA TYR A 278 20.62 16.70 9.74
C TYR A 278 21.99 16.01 9.78
N LYS A 279 22.95 16.54 10.53
CA LYS A 279 24.30 15.97 10.64
C LYS A 279 24.28 14.62 11.36
N HIS A 280 23.45 14.47 12.36
CA HIS A 280 23.29 13.24 13.15
C HIS A 280 22.05 12.43 12.75
N LEU A 281 21.51 12.67 11.53
CA LEU A 281 20.30 11.99 11.07
C LEU A 281 20.48 10.47 11.01
N ASN A 282 21.56 9.98 10.41
CA ASN A 282 21.79 8.55 10.25
C ASN A 282 22.08 7.85 11.58
N GLU A 283 22.64 8.53 12.57
CA GLU A 283 22.78 8.01 13.91
C GLU A 283 21.40 7.78 14.57
N ARG A 284 20.50 8.78 14.48
CA ARG A 284 19.12 8.63 14.96
C ARG A 284 18.36 7.54 14.22
N ARG A 285 18.52 7.43 12.91
CA ARG A 285 17.90 6.37 12.11
C ARG A 285 18.39 5.00 12.56
N LYS A 286 19.70 4.84 12.72
CA LYS A 286 20.33 3.59 13.20
C LYS A 286 19.84 3.21 14.60
N SER A 287 19.66 4.18 15.52
CA SER A 287 19.23 3.91 16.90
C SER A 287 17.83 3.29 17.01
N ILE A 288 17.02 3.42 15.97
CA ILE A 288 15.69 2.79 15.88
C ILE A 288 15.60 1.70 14.80
N GLY A 289 16.72 1.25 14.26
CA GLY A 289 16.77 0.15 13.28
C GLY A 289 16.47 0.55 11.82
N LEU A 290 16.54 1.85 11.47
CA LEU A 290 16.33 2.29 10.09
C LEU A 290 17.63 2.30 9.28
N ASP A 291 17.50 1.99 8.00
CA ASP A 291 18.56 2.19 7.02
C ASP A 291 18.97 3.67 6.93
N PRO A 292 20.22 3.96 6.50
CA PRO A 292 20.66 5.33 6.21
C PRO A 292 19.72 6.04 5.23
N ILE A 293 19.56 7.37 5.39
CA ILE A 293 18.60 8.16 4.62
C ILE A 293 18.86 8.11 3.11
N GLU A 294 20.11 7.89 2.70
CA GLU A 294 20.53 7.82 1.31
C GLU A 294 19.79 6.72 0.54
N LYS A 295 19.52 5.56 1.17
CA LYS A 295 18.68 4.50 0.59
C LYS A 295 17.25 4.99 0.35
N SER A 296 16.64 5.64 1.34
CA SER A 296 15.27 6.17 1.24
C SER A 296 15.13 7.23 0.14
N ILE A 297 16.15 8.04 -0.05
CA ILE A 297 16.20 9.11 -1.05
C ILE A 297 16.26 8.55 -2.46
N LEU A 298 17.13 7.57 -2.70
CA LEU A 298 17.23 6.88 -3.99
C LEU A 298 15.89 6.25 -4.36
N TYR A 299 15.31 5.52 -3.41
CA TYR A 299 14.05 4.85 -3.60
C TYR A 299 12.87 5.80 -3.91
N LYS A 300 12.80 6.92 -3.22
CA LYS A 300 11.73 7.94 -3.42
C LYS A 300 12.02 8.92 -4.55
N ASN A 301 13.14 8.80 -5.27
CA ASN A 301 13.59 9.78 -6.27
C ASN A 301 13.50 11.22 -5.72
N ALA A 302 13.99 11.41 -4.49
CA ALA A 302 13.84 12.66 -3.79
C ALA A 302 15.03 13.60 -4.00
N ILE A 303 14.76 14.91 -3.98
CA ILE A 303 15.77 15.96 -4.05
C ILE A 303 16.12 16.39 -2.63
N ILE A 304 17.41 16.54 -2.40
CA ILE A 304 17.97 16.93 -1.11
C ILE A 304 18.58 18.33 -1.22
N PRO A 305 18.43 19.19 -0.19
CA PRO A 305 19.14 20.43 -0.12
C PRO A 305 20.67 20.26 -0.21
N GLN A 306 21.34 21.08 -1.00
CA GLN A 306 22.79 21.05 -1.23
C GLN A 306 23.63 20.98 0.06
N LYS A 307 23.17 21.68 1.12
CA LYS A 307 23.84 21.66 2.44
C LYS A 307 23.89 20.28 3.07
N TYR A 308 22.89 19.41 2.82
CA TYR A 308 22.86 18.03 3.31
C TYR A 308 23.80 17.15 2.48
N ILE A 309 23.80 17.34 1.14
CA ILE A 309 24.67 16.59 0.22
C ILE A 309 26.14 16.79 0.58
N LYS A 310 26.57 18.04 0.81
CA LYS A 310 27.96 18.35 1.18
C LYS A 310 28.40 17.61 2.46
N HIS A 311 27.52 17.52 3.44
CA HIS A 311 27.82 16.81 4.69
C HIS A 311 27.87 15.30 4.48
N TRP A 312 26.88 14.71 3.79
CA TRP A 312 26.80 13.27 3.58
C TRP A 312 27.90 12.74 2.65
N ASN A 313 28.30 13.49 1.64
CA ASN A 313 29.46 13.13 0.79
C ASN A 313 30.78 13.08 1.60
N LYS A 314 30.91 13.90 2.63
CA LYS A 314 32.06 13.82 3.54
C LYS A 314 32.03 12.55 4.39
N GLN A 315 30.85 12.13 4.85
CA GLN A 315 30.68 10.86 5.58
C GLN A 315 30.84 9.61 4.69
N ARG A 316 30.37 9.67 3.44
CA ARG A 316 30.51 8.56 2.46
C ARG A 316 31.97 8.16 2.22
N LYS A 317 32.88 9.13 2.20
CA LYS A 317 34.33 8.86 2.07
C LYS A 317 34.91 8.08 3.25
N HIS A 318 34.21 8.00 4.37
CA HIS A 318 34.63 7.26 5.57
C HIS A 318 33.91 5.93 5.74
N LEU A 319 32.93 5.61 4.88
CA LEU A 319 32.08 4.41 5.02
C LEU A 319 32.40 3.32 3.99
N GLU A 320 33.39 3.51 3.12
CA GLU A 320 33.77 2.55 2.06
C GLU A 320 32.53 1.75 1.57
N LEU A 321 31.63 2.46 0.84
CA LEU A 321 30.50 1.87 0.14
C LEU A 321 30.76 1.85 -1.36
#